data_21cfc888a5483e8b0dc30f10dc9a599d
#
_entry.id   21cfc888a5483e8b0dc30f10dc9a599d
#
_cell.length_a   1.000
_cell.length_b   1.000
_cell.length_c   1.000
_cell.angle_alpha   90.00
_cell.angle_beta   90.00
_cell.angle_gamma   90.00
#
_symmetry.space_group_name_H-M   'P 1'
#
loop_
_entity.id
_entity.type
_entity.pdbx_description
1 polymer ?
#
loop_
_entity_poly.entity_id
_entity_poly.type
_entity_poly.pdbx_seq_one_letter_code
_entity_poly.pdbx_strand_id
1 'polypeptide(L)'
;MQTNGLMFQYFDSAVKADGSLWRDLKKDAPMLKKNGVTSVWMPPAWKGVRGGEDSGYGVYDLYDLGEFRQKGSVRTRYGTKKEYLEAIQAVHDEGMQAYAEVFFSSFHGADKIEEVPAEEINSTDNCQMIGDGKVVGALTGFTFPGRKGKYSNFKWDHTMFSGIDWNREGILERLIEEEGEESKTLAAIRKKNYEFLMDARLNFSSQEVYDRLVAWAVWYLAETGVDGFCLNKTEDIPASFYRDFLIRVRELTGKELFTVANHSHWDAEKLADYLEEIKLSASLFDTPLHYNFYNCAKAHGAYDLRTLFSGTMSERNPLKAVTFVDNNNSEPGGIRDSYVEEWFKPMAYASILLRESGYPCIFYGDYKGIPEKKIKSKKQLLDKLMKLRKMKAYGTQHDYLDDPDVIGWTREGDADHKDSGLAVVLSDGRGGTKRMYIGRQFAGKHFSDVMGNAKYNIKIDQDGFGEFYVNRGAVSVWVHKEPKAEA
;
A
#
# COMPACT_ATOMS: atom_id res chain seq x y z
N MET A 1 -20.38 -17.32 -1.77
CA MET A 1 -20.52 -16.15 -0.85
C MET A 1 -19.57 -15.06 -1.29
N GLN A 2 -20.06 -13.86 -1.55
CA GLN A 2 -19.22 -12.73 -1.83
C GLN A 2 -18.50 -12.31 -0.53
N THR A 3 -17.20 -12.45 -0.48
CA THR A 3 -16.41 -12.09 0.71
C THR A 3 -16.15 -10.58 0.70
N ASN A 4 -16.55 -9.87 1.74
CA ASN A 4 -16.16 -8.47 1.95
C ASN A 4 -14.66 -8.39 2.28
N GLY A 5 -13.81 -8.47 1.24
CA GLY A 5 -12.37 -8.44 1.38
C GLY A 5 -11.86 -7.18 2.07
N LEU A 6 -10.79 -7.32 2.87
CA LEU A 6 -10.14 -6.23 3.58
C LEU A 6 -8.64 -6.50 3.67
N MET A 7 -7.84 -5.62 3.08
CA MET A 7 -6.38 -5.64 3.17
C MET A 7 -5.91 -4.82 4.38
N PHE A 8 -4.83 -5.25 4.99
CA PHE A 8 -4.16 -4.52 6.05
C PHE A 8 -2.68 -4.34 5.71
N GLN A 9 -2.23 -3.11 5.47
CA GLN A 9 -0.81 -2.77 5.33
C GLN A 9 -0.16 -2.86 6.72
N TYR A 10 0.66 -3.87 6.96
CA TYR A 10 1.24 -4.16 8.29
C TYR A 10 2.60 -3.50 8.51
N PHE A 11 2.78 -2.27 8.06
CA PHE A 11 3.98 -1.46 8.29
C PHE A 11 3.70 0.03 8.06
N ASP A 12 4.61 0.86 8.56
CA ASP A 12 4.78 2.29 8.27
C ASP A 12 6.27 2.61 8.13
N SER A 13 6.63 3.86 7.84
CA SER A 13 8.03 4.24 7.70
C SER A 13 8.81 4.31 9.02
N ALA A 14 8.10 4.38 10.16
CA ALA A 14 8.66 4.51 11.50
C ALA A 14 8.80 3.17 12.24
N VAL A 15 8.44 2.04 11.60
CA VAL A 15 8.65 0.70 12.18
C VAL A 15 10.09 0.57 12.66
N LYS A 16 10.25 0.17 13.92
CA LYS A 16 11.57 0.08 14.57
C LYS A 16 12.47 -0.94 13.86
N ALA A 17 13.75 -0.60 13.78
CA ALA A 17 14.78 -1.47 13.21
C ALA A 17 15.29 -2.52 14.24
N ASP A 18 14.41 -3.08 15.06
CA ASP A 18 14.74 -4.02 16.12
C ASP A 18 14.52 -5.50 15.74
N GLY A 19 13.97 -5.74 14.54
CA GLY A 19 13.69 -7.08 14.04
C GLY A 19 12.45 -7.73 14.67
N SER A 20 11.52 -6.95 15.23
CA SER A 20 10.33 -7.50 15.91
C SER A 20 9.11 -7.69 15.01
N LEU A 21 9.02 -7.00 13.86
CA LEU A 21 7.79 -6.89 13.08
C LEU A 21 7.16 -8.23 12.73
N TRP A 22 7.97 -9.21 12.32
CA TRP A 22 7.46 -10.54 11.95
C TRP A 22 6.87 -11.28 13.14
N ARG A 23 7.48 -11.18 14.33
CA ARG A 23 6.94 -11.74 15.56
C ARG A 23 5.66 -11.05 15.99
N ASP A 24 5.59 -9.74 15.81
CA ASP A 24 4.38 -8.95 16.10
C ASP A 24 3.24 -9.32 15.15
N LEU A 25 3.51 -9.48 13.85
CA LEU A 25 2.51 -9.95 12.88
C LEU A 25 1.98 -11.34 13.25
N LYS A 26 2.88 -12.28 13.57
CA LYS A 26 2.50 -13.63 14.04
C LYS A 26 1.55 -13.57 15.23
N LYS A 27 1.82 -12.68 16.19
CA LYS A 27 0.97 -12.49 17.38
C LYS A 27 -0.36 -11.82 17.07
N ASP A 28 -0.36 -10.85 16.14
CA ASP A 28 -1.54 -10.06 15.82
C ASP A 28 -2.50 -10.76 14.83
N ALA A 29 -2.06 -11.78 14.10
CA ALA A 29 -2.84 -12.45 13.04
C ALA A 29 -4.25 -12.90 13.52
N PRO A 30 -4.43 -13.55 14.69
CA PRO A 30 -5.76 -13.95 15.16
C PRO A 30 -6.69 -12.74 15.39
N MET A 31 -6.15 -11.63 15.88
CA MET A 31 -6.93 -10.40 16.12
C MET A 31 -7.33 -9.73 14.81
N LEU A 32 -6.43 -9.68 13.82
CA LEU A 32 -6.70 -9.15 12.49
C LEU A 32 -7.85 -9.94 11.83
N LYS A 33 -7.79 -11.26 11.83
CA LYS A 33 -8.86 -12.13 11.32
C LYS A 33 -10.19 -11.93 12.04
N LYS A 34 -10.17 -11.85 13.37
CA LYS A 34 -11.36 -11.58 14.17
C LYS A 34 -12.05 -10.30 13.74
N ASN A 35 -11.29 -9.26 13.41
CA ASN A 35 -11.80 -7.97 12.96
C ASN A 35 -12.23 -7.95 11.48
N GLY A 36 -11.98 -9.02 10.70
CA GLY A 36 -12.44 -9.16 9.32
C GLY A 36 -11.38 -8.93 8.25
N VAL A 37 -10.10 -8.81 8.64
CA VAL A 37 -9.00 -8.76 7.68
C VAL A 37 -8.95 -10.08 6.90
N THR A 38 -8.78 -9.98 5.58
CA THR A 38 -8.69 -11.11 4.66
C THR A 38 -7.31 -11.24 4.04
N SER A 39 -6.52 -10.17 4.04
CA SER A 39 -5.13 -10.22 3.59
C SER A 39 -4.25 -9.22 4.33
N VAL A 40 -2.97 -9.55 4.41
CA VAL A 40 -1.93 -8.71 5.04
C VAL A 40 -0.88 -8.35 3.99
N TRP A 41 -0.66 -7.06 3.79
CA TRP A 41 0.42 -6.52 2.98
C TRP A 41 1.63 -6.27 3.86
N MET A 42 2.73 -6.97 3.57
CA MET A 42 3.99 -6.95 4.31
C MET A 42 5.04 -6.13 3.58
N PRO A 43 5.95 -5.42 4.30
CA PRO A 43 7.04 -4.66 3.68
C PRO A 43 8.05 -5.57 2.97
N PRO A 44 8.99 -4.98 2.15
CA PRO A 44 10.03 -5.75 1.49
C PRO A 44 10.86 -6.55 2.51
N ALA A 45 10.97 -7.88 2.31
CA ALA A 45 11.60 -8.78 3.28
C ALA A 45 13.10 -9.03 3.04
N TRP A 46 13.64 -8.54 1.92
CA TRP A 46 15.04 -8.78 1.51
C TRP A 46 16.04 -7.85 2.18
N LYS A 47 17.32 -8.19 2.01
CA LYS A 47 18.44 -7.42 2.54
C LYS A 47 18.63 -6.13 1.77
N GLY A 48 18.55 -5.02 2.48
CA GLY A 48 18.91 -3.71 1.96
C GLY A 48 20.36 -3.32 2.26
N VAL A 49 20.78 -2.23 1.65
CA VAL A 49 22.16 -1.70 1.74
C VAL A 49 22.59 -1.36 3.17
N ARG A 50 21.67 -0.93 4.03
CA ARG A 50 21.92 -0.64 5.46
C ARG A 50 21.69 -1.85 6.38
N GLY A 51 21.58 -3.06 5.83
CA GLY A 51 21.39 -4.29 6.59
C GLY A 51 20.16 -4.26 7.48
N GLY A 52 20.33 -4.42 8.78
CA GLY A 52 19.24 -4.43 9.75
C GLY A 52 18.56 -3.09 10.00
N GLU A 53 19.07 -2.00 9.45
CA GLU A 53 18.45 -0.67 9.54
C GLU A 53 17.67 -0.29 8.28
N ASP A 54 17.82 -1.06 7.18
CA ASP A 54 17.20 -0.75 5.90
C ASP A 54 15.72 -1.13 5.88
N SER A 55 14.90 -0.24 5.34
CA SER A 55 13.47 -0.48 5.12
C SER A 55 13.14 -1.42 3.95
N GLY A 56 14.19 -1.90 3.25
CA GLY A 56 14.07 -2.79 2.09
C GLY A 56 13.98 -2.06 0.75
N TYR A 57 13.86 -0.73 0.75
CA TYR A 57 13.86 0.06 -0.49
C TYR A 57 15.27 0.33 -1.02
N GLY A 58 16.30 0.26 -0.18
CA GLY A 58 17.69 0.23 -0.61
C GLY A 58 18.12 -1.18 -1.03
N VAL A 59 17.53 -1.73 -2.06
CA VAL A 59 17.68 -3.15 -2.46
C VAL A 59 19.16 -3.52 -2.66
N TYR A 60 19.63 -4.51 -1.91
CA TYR A 60 20.95 -5.08 -2.09
C TYR A 60 20.88 -6.54 -2.59
N ASP A 61 20.24 -7.44 -1.88
CA ASP A 61 20.14 -8.85 -2.25
C ASP A 61 18.71 -9.38 -2.10
N LEU A 62 18.02 -9.56 -3.22
CA LEU A 62 16.65 -10.06 -3.28
C LEU A 62 16.50 -11.50 -2.72
N TYR A 63 17.59 -12.28 -2.68
CA TYR A 63 17.60 -13.66 -2.18
C TYR A 63 17.96 -13.78 -0.70
N ASP A 64 18.33 -12.68 -0.03
CA ASP A 64 18.62 -12.69 1.40
C ASP A 64 17.46 -12.11 2.20
N LEU A 65 16.58 -12.96 2.70
CA LEU A 65 15.43 -12.59 3.52
C LEU A 65 15.76 -12.46 5.03
N GLY A 66 17.01 -12.13 5.36
CA GLY A 66 17.50 -12.08 6.74
C GLY A 66 18.09 -13.42 7.22
N GLU A 67 18.79 -14.11 6.31
CA GLU A 67 19.43 -15.40 6.59
C GLU A 67 20.97 -15.29 6.60
N PHE A 68 21.53 -14.37 5.82
CA PHE A 68 22.98 -14.28 5.63
C PHE A 68 23.58 -13.04 6.29
N ARG A 69 24.84 -13.17 6.78
CA ARG A 69 25.57 -12.01 7.30
C ARG A 69 26.07 -11.16 6.13
N GLN A 70 25.26 -10.16 5.77
CA GLN A 70 25.55 -9.19 4.71
C GLN A 70 25.20 -7.78 5.21
N LYS A 71 25.88 -6.75 4.70
CA LYS A 71 25.63 -5.34 5.08
C LYS A 71 25.54 -5.13 6.60
N GLY A 72 26.43 -5.78 7.34
CA GLY A 72 26.58 -5.62 8.79
C GLY A 72 25.59 -6.42 9.67
N SER A 73 24.61 -7.10 9.10
CA SER A 73 23.62 -7.85 9.87
C SER A 73 23.25 -9.20 9.26
N VAL A 74 22.70 -10.12 10.08
CA VAL A 74 22.01 -11.32 9.58
C VAL A 74 20.54 -10.96 9.29
N ARG A 75 19.80 -10.43 10.27
CA ARG A 75 18.42 -10.04 10.11
C ARG A 75 18.25 -8.83 9.17
N THR A 76 17.07 -8.69 8.59
CA THR A 76 16.59 -7.42 8.01
C THR A 76 16.07 -6.50 9.11
N ARG A 77 15.58 -5.32 8.77
CA ARG A 77 14.90 -4.41 9.71
C ARG A 77 13.80 -5.11 10.48
N TYR A 78 13.09 -6.00 9.83
CA TYR A 78 11.84 -6.60 10.31
C TYR A 78 12.00 -7.93 11.01
N GLY A 79 13.14 -8.60 10.84
CA GLY A 79 13.45 -9.88 11.48
C GLY A 79 14.31 -10.80 10.61
N THR A 80 14.41 -12.05 11.03
CA THR A 80 15.09 -13.13 10.30
C THR A 80 14.13 -13.79 9.30
N LYS A 81 14.68 -14.51 8.32
CA LYS A 81 13.91 -15.32 7.36
C LYS A 81 12.99 -16.31 8.07
N LYS A 82 13.46 -16.98 9.12
CA LYS A 82 12.65 -17.92 9.90
C LYS A 82 11.40 -17.23 10.46
N GLU A 83 11.57 -16.06 11.08
CA GLU A 83 10.47 -15.28 11.65
C GLU A 83 9.51 -14.79 10.57
N TYR A 84 10.02 -14.44 9.39
CA TYR A 84 9.21 -14.06 8.22
C TYR A 84 8.30 -15.20 7.76
N LEU A 85 8.88 -16.41 7.58
CA LEU A 85 8.10 -17.59 7.18
C LEU A 85 7.07 -17.99 8.25
N GLU A 86 7.42 -17.89 9.54
CA GLU A 86 6.50 -18.13 10.63
C GLU A 86 5.36 -17.11 10.69
N ALA A 87 5.61 -15.85 10.32
CA ALA A 87 4.57 -14.82 10.24
C ALA A 87 3.59 -15.11 9.10
N ILE A 88 4.09 -15.49 7.91
CA ILE A 88 3.26 -15.90 6.77
C ILE A 88 2.40 -17.11 7.15
N GLN A 89 2.99 -18.12 7.77
CA GLN A 89 2.26 -19.31 8.21
C GLN A 89 1.14 -18.93 9.19
N ALA A 90 1.39 -18.03 10.16
CA ALA A 90 0.36 -17.58 11.09
C ALA A 90 -0.78 -16.82 10.39
N VAL A 91 -0.49 -16.05 9.33
CA VAL A 91 -1.51 -15.42 8.49
C VAL A 91 -2.36 -16.47 7.78
N HIS A 92 -1.73 -17.51 7.23
CA HIS A 92 -2.41 -18.63 6.56
C HIS A 92 -3.23 -19.48 7.52
N ASP A 93 -2.72 -19.77 8.74
CA ASP A 93 -3.43 -20.54 9.75
C ASP A 93 -4.77 -19.90 10.14
N GLU A 94 -4.84 -18.56 10.08
CA GLU A 94 -6.07 -17.81 10.27
C GLU A 94 -6.94 -17.70 9.00
N GLY A 95 -6.56 -18.35 7.90
CA GLY A 95 -7.26 -18.30 6.61
C GLY A 95 -7.26 -16.90 5.99
N MET A 96 -6.18 -16.16 6.15
CA MET A 96 -5.89 -14.89 5.46
C MET A 96 -4.82 -15.12 4.40
N GLN A 97 -4.73 -14.18 3.44
CA GLN A 97 -3.68 -14.16 2.43
C GLN A 97 -2.53 -13.26 2.86
N ALA A 98 -1.31 -13.60 2.44
CA ALA A 98 -0.10 -12.85 2.68
C ALA A 98 0.40 -12.23 1.37
N TYR A 99 0.52 -10.90 1.31
CA TYR A 99 1.04 -10.19 0.13
C TYR A 99 2.39 -9.55 0.46
N ALA A 100 3.37 -9.76 -0.41
CA ALA A 100 4.70 -9.19 -0.25
C ALA A 100 4.85 -7.93 -1.10
N GLU A 101 5.43 -6.88 -0.50
CA GLU A 101 5.83 -5.72 -1.28
C GLU A 101 7.03 -6.05 -2.17
N VAL A 102 6.95 -5.58 -3.43
CA VAL A 102 7.99 -5.75 -4.45
C VAL A 102 8.42 -4.39 -4.98
N PHE A 103 9.72 -4.17 -4.98
CA PHE A 103 10.35 -2.95 -5.46
C PHE A 103 11.59 -3.30 -6.29
N PHE A 104 11.57 -2.97 -7.59
CA PHE A 104 12.62 -3.36 -8.53
C PHE A 104 13.36 -2.19 -9.17
N SER A 105 12.93 -0.93 -8.96
CA SER A 105 13.44 0.20 -9.76
C SER A 105 14.97 0.32 -9.69
N SER A 106 15.59 0.04 -8.54
CA SER A 106 17.03 0.20 -8.39
C SER A 106 17.65 -0.71 -7.34
N PHE A 107 18.95 -0.99 -7.51
CA PHE A 107 19.79 -1.70 -6.55
C PHE A 107 20.80 -0.73 -5.92
N HIS A 108 21.23 -1.03 -4.69
CA HIS A 108 22.04 -0.13 -3.90
C HIS A 108 23.22 -0.85 -3.23
N GLY A 109 24.35 -0.14 -3.13
CA GLY A 109 25.50 -0.61 -2.34
C GLY A 109 26.20 -1.83 -2.92
N ALA A 110 26.50 -1.81 -4.21
CA ALA A 110 27.30 -2.84 -4.87
C ALA A 110 28.60 -3.17 -4.10
N ASP A 111 29.14 -4.35 -4.35
CA ASP A 111 30.34 -4.84 -3.69
C ASP A 111 31.62 -4.37 -4.40
N LYS A 112 31.50 -3.98 -5.68
CA LYS A 112 32.64 -3.59 -6.53
C LYS A 112 32.29 -2.37 -7.37
N ILE A 113 33.34 -1.55 -7.60
CA ILE A 113 33.32 -0.51 -8.62
C ILE A 113 33.72 -1.16 -9.95
N GLU A 114 33.03 -0.78 -11.02
CA GLU A 114 33.32 -1.18 -12.39
C GLU A 114 33.58 0.08 -13.23
N GLU A 115 34.55 0.05 -14.12
CA GLU A 115 34.75 1.13 -15.09
C GLU A 115 33.76 0.98 -16.24
N VAL A 116 32.85 1.95 -16.38
CA VAL A 116 31.76 1.89 -17.37
C VAL A 116 31.77 3.14 -18.25
N PRO A 117 31.54 3.00 -19.54
CA PRO A 117 31.23 4.15 -20.38
C PRO A 117 29.86 4.74 -19.94
N ALA A 118 29.84 6.01 -19.66
CA ALA A 118 28.65 6.71 -19.23
C ALA A 118 28.52 8.05 -19.96
N GLU A 119 27.28 8.47 -20.17
CA GLU A 119 26.92 9.76 -20.70
C GLU A 119 26.12 10.51 -19.65
N GLU A 120 26.39 11.79 -19.48
CA GLU A 120 25.64 12.63 -18.55
C GLU A 120 24.30 12.99 -19.15
N ILE A 121 23.23 12.79 -18.40
CA ILE A 121 21.87 13.07 -18.82
C ILE A 121 21.34 14.29 -18.03
N ASN A 122 20.61 15.18 -18.70
CA ASN A 122 19.96 16.31 -18.04
C ASN A 122 18.95 15.83 -16.98
N SER A 123 19.08 16.31 -15.76
CA SER A 123 18.20 15.93 -14.62
C SER A 123 16.74 16.36 -14.82
N THR A 124 16.48 17.35 -15.69
CA THR A 124 15.12 17.85 -15.99
C THR A 124 14.51 17.25 -17.24
N ASP A 125 15.35 16.70 -18.13
CA ASP A 125 14.94 16.01 -19.35
C ASP A 125 15.81 14.75 -19.51
N ASN A 126 15.33 13.64 -18.99
CA ASN A 126 16.03 12.34 -19.00
C ASN A 126 16.36 11.80 -20.40
N CYS A 127 16.02 12.53 -21.47
CA CYS A 127 16.30 12.17 -22.87
C CYS A 127 17.40 13.02 -23.50
N GLN A 128 17.88 14.07 -22.84
CA GLN A 128 18.88 14.97 -23.40
C GLN A 128 20.26 14.65 -22.83
N MET A 129 21.14 14.12 -23.68
CA MET A 129 22.56 13.90 -23.36
C MET A 129 23.30 15.23 -23.26
N ILE A 130 24.13 15.38 -22.22
CA ILE A 130 24.97 16.55 -22.01
C ILE A 130 26.42 16.13 -22.07
N GLY A 131 27.14 16.57 -23.11
CA GLY A 131 28.58 16.34 -23.27
C GLY A 131 28.95 15.02 -23.96
N ASP A 132 30.26 14.80 -24.08
CA ASP A 132 30.83 13.59 -24.69
C ASP A 132 30.87 12.45 -23.66
N GLY A 133 30.69 11.21 -24.13
CA GLY A 133 30.77 10.03 -23.28
C GLY A 133 32.14 9.90 -22.60
N LYS A 134 32.14 9.56 -21.33
CA LYS A 134 33.32 9.36 -20.49
C LYS A 134 33.30 8.00 -19.79
N VAL A 135 34.47 7.48 -19.44
CA VAL A 135 34.57 6.28 -18.60
C VAL A 135 34.51 6.72 -17.14
N VAL A 136 33.67 6.10 -16.38
CA VAL A 136 33.41 6.42 -14.97
C VAL A 136 33.42 5.17 -14.10
N GLY A 137 33.90 5.29 -12.87
CA GLY A 137 33.78 4.23 -11.88
C GLY A 137 32.36 4.20 -11.28
N ALA A 138 31.62 3.13 -11.53
CA ALA A 138 30.24 2.93 -11.05
C ALA A 138 30.17 1.77 -10.07
N LEU A 139 29.33 1.95 -9.01
CA LEU A 139 29.02 0.87 -8.04
C LEU A 139 27.92 -0.03 -8.60
N THR A 140 28.30 -0.94 -9.48
CA THR A 140 27.41 -1.84 -10.24
C THR A 140 27.70 -3.32 -10.07
N GLY A 141 28.88 -3.68 -9.51
CA GLY A 141 29.24 -5.09 -9.32
C GLY A 141 28.68 -5.69 -8.04
N PHE A 142 27.55 -6.44 -8.12
CA PHE A 142 26.94 -7.12 -6.97
C PHE A 142 27.33 -8.60 -6.97
N THR A 143 28.06 -9.03 -5.94
CA THR A 143 28.63 -10.40 -5.85
C THR A 143 28.07 -11.23 -4.71
N PHE A 144 27.37 -10.61 -3.75
CA PHE A 144 26.70 -11.26 -2.63
C PHE A 144 27.58 -12.23 -1.83
N PRO A 145 28.75 -11.79 -1.33
CA PRO A 145 29.75 -12.70 -0.76
C PRO A 145 29.24 -13.46 0.47
N GLY A 146 28.35 -12.87 1.27
CA GLY A 146 27.81 -13.52 2.47
C GLY A 146 26.89 -14.69 2.15
N ARG A 147 26.21 -14.68 1.00
CA ARG A 147 25.29 -15.74 0.56
C ARG A 147 26.02 -16.95 -0.03
N LYS A 148 27.24 -16.80 -0.51
CA LYS A 148 28.09 -17.87 -1.05
C LYS A 148 27.40 -18.70 -2.14
N GLY A 149 26.59 -18.06 -2.97
CA GLY A 149 25.88 -18.69 -4.08
C GLY A 149 24.61 -19.48 -3.71
N LYS A 150 24.21 -19.53 -2.44
CA LYS A 150 22.92 -20.17 -2.03
C LYS A 150 21.76 -19.45 -2.73
N TYR A 151 20.81 -20.20 -3.26
CA TYR A 151 19.64 -19.80 -4.04
C TYR A 151 19.93 -19.27 -5.44
N SER A 152 21.02 -18.59 -5.67
CA SER A 152 21.45 -18.10 -6.98
C SER A 152 22.95 -17.81 -7.00
N ASN A 153 23.65 -18.27 -8.02
CA ASN A 153 25.07 -17.95 -8.27
C ASN A 153 25.24 -16.69 -9.14
N PHE A 154 24.14 -16.10 -9.58
CA PHE A 154 24.16 -14.95 -10.46
C PHE A 154 24.77 -13.72 -9.76
N LYS A 155 25.54 -12.96 -10.51
CA LYS A 155 26.17 -11.70 -10.11
C LYS A 155 25.68 -10.62 -11.06
N TRP A 156 25.37 -9.45 -10.54
CA TRP A 156 25.00 -8.32 -11.35
C TRP A 156 26.24 -7.49 -11.66
N ASP A 157 26.32 -7.00 -12.88
CA ASP A 157 27.36 -6.10 -13.36
C ASP A 157 26.72 -4.91 -14.10
N HIS A 158 27.55 -3.97 -14.56
CA HIS A 158 27.08 -2.73 -15.19
C HIS A 158 26.13 -2.95 -16.38
N THR A 159 26.22 -4.07 -17.10
CA THR A 159 25.37 -4.35 -18.27
C THR A 159 23.90 -4.55 -17.92
N MET A 160 23.62 -4.82 -16.63
CA MET A 160 22.25 -5.02 -16.10
C MET A 160 21.56 -3.71 -15.71
N PHE A 161 22.28 -2.58 -15.78
CA PHE A 161 21.77 -1.29 -15.34
C PHE A 161 21.71 -0.32 -16.51
N SER A 162 20.64 0.50 -16.54
CA SER A 162 20.41 1.54 -17.55
C SER A 162 20.96 2.90 -17.13
N GLY A 163 21.24 3.09 -15.86
CA GLY A 163 21.75 4.35 -15.33
C GLY A 163 22.15 4.28 -13.88
N ILE A 164 22.96 5.23 -13.47
CA ILE A 164 23.38 5.46 -12.10
C ILE A 164 23.00 6.90 -11.76
N ASP A 165 22.51 7.15 -10.54
CA ASP A 165 22.09 8.48 -10.14
C ASP A 165 23.31 9.34 -9.75
N TRP A 166 23.86 10.02 -10.79
CA TRP A 166 25.03 10.90 -10.64
C TRP A 166 24.68 12.25 -10.06
N ASN A 167 23.43 12.63 -10.19
CA ASN A 167 23.09 14.04 -10.33
C ASN A 167 22.65 14.72 -9.06
N ARG A 168 22.81 14.13 -7.91
CA ARG A 168 22.40 14.93 -6.76
C ARG A 168 23.50 15.76 -6.13
N GLU A 169 24.75 15.80 -6.65
CA GLU A 169 25.74 16.80 -6.17
C GLU A 169 27.13 16.72 -6.82
N GLY A 170 27.33 16.01 -7.94
CA GLY A 170 28.65 15.91 -8.60
C GLY A 170 29.75 15.29 -7.71
N ILE A 171 29.37 14.57 -6.67
CA ILE A 171 30.27 14.06 -5.64
C ILE A 171 31.02 12.82 -6.12
N LEU A 172 30.41 11.99 -6.97
CA LEU A 172 31.07 10.82 -7.56
C LEU A 172 32.13 11.19 -8.61
N GLU A 173 31.93 12.25 -9.38
CA GLU A 173 32.98 12.81 -10.24
C GLU A 173 34.21 13.27 -9.47
N ARG A 174 34.06 13.89 -8.31
CA ARG A 174 35.17 14.32 -7.44
C ARG A 174 35.90 13.15 -6.76
N LEU A 175 35.20 12.02 -6.54
CA LEU A 175 35.77 10.82 -5.93
C LEU A 175 36.77 10.10 -6.82
N ILE A 176 36.67 10.25 -8.14
CA ILE A 176 37.50 9.56 -9.13
C ILE A 176 38.74 10.41 -9.52
N GLU A 177 38.62 11.73 -9.48
CA GLU A 177 39.69 12.66 -9.81
C GLU A 177 40.73 12.87 -8.68
N GLU A 178 40.40 12.51 -7.43
CA GLU A 178 41.29 12.71 -6.26
C GLU A 178 41.86 11.38 -5.75
N GLU A 179 42.84 10.84 -6.40
CA GLU A 179 43.52 9.56 -6.06
C GLU A 179 44.15 9.44 -4.64
N GLY A 180 43.97 10.39 -3.77
CA GLY A 180 44.50 10.37 -2.40
C GLY A 180 43.46 10.40 -1.29
N GLU A 181 42.21 10.67 -1.59
CA GLU A 181 41.13 10.85 -0.61
C GLU A 181 39.97 9.85 -0.72
N GLU A 182 40.03 8.91 -1.66
CA GLU A 182 38.99 7.95 -1.98
C GLU A 182 38.39 7.25 -0.77
N SER A 183 39.22 6.76 0.15
CA SER A 183 38.73 6.04 1.33
C SER A 183 38.03 6.93 2.37
N LYS A 184 38.46 8.21 2.49
CA LYS A 184 37.87 9.17 3.44
C LYS A 184 36.54 9.71 2.93
N THR A 185 36.46 9.96 1.63
CA THR A 185 35.26 10.49 0.98
C THR A 185 34.18 9.41 0.89
N LEU A 186 34.53 8.17 0.54
CA LEU A 186 33.63 7.01 0.65
C LEU A 186 33.13 6.78 2.08
N ALA A 187 34.01 6.95 3.09
CA ALA A 187 33.62 6.87 4.49
C ALA A 187 32.67 8.02 4.93
N ALA A 188 32.85 9.23 4.39
CA ALA A 188 32.01 10.39 4.65
C ALA A 188 30.64 10.25 3.95
N ILE A 189 30.61 9.75 2.73
CA ILE A 189 29.41 9.44 1.97
C ILE A 189 28.62 8.33 2.69
N ARG A 190 29.29 7.26 3.10
CA ARG A 190 28.69 6.18 3.90
C ARG A 190 28.01 6.64 5.17
N LYS A 191 28.43 7.77 5.75
CA LYS A 191 27.89 8.34 7.00
C LYS A 191 26.68 9.26 6.82
N LYS A 192 26.53 9.96 5.69
CA LYS A 192 25.55 11.04 5.55
C LYS A 192 24.43 10.85 4.54
N ASN A 193 24.66 10.22 3.37
CA ASN A 193 23.66 10.19 2.28
C ASN A 193 23.73 8.89 1.46
N TYR A 194 23.84 7.77 2.10
CA TYR A 194 24.04 6.46 1.49
C TYR A 194 22.99 6.05 0.45
N GLU A 195 21.75 6.49 0.62
CA GLU A 195 20.61 6.08 -0.21
C GLU A 195 20.61 6.74 -1.60
N PHE A 196 21.26 7.88 -1.76
CA PHE A 196 21.17 8.68 -2.98
C PHE A 196 22.38 8.54 -3.93
N LEU A 197 23.51 8.04 -3.43
CA LEU A 197 24.77 8.03 -4.17
C LEU A 197 25.15 6.66 -4.77
N MET A 198 24.34 5.63 -4.54
CA MET A 198 24.63 4.25 -4.94
C MET A 198 23.46 3.59 -5.66
N ASP A 199 22.58 4.39 -6.26
CA ASP A 199 21.42 3.92 -6.97
C ASP A 199 21.82 3.45 -8.38
N ALA A 200 21.70 2.14 -8.64
CA ALA A 200 21.88 1.55 -9.95
C ALA A 200 20.51 1.09 -10.48
N ARG A 201 19.98 1.80 -11.48
CA ARG A 201 18.66 1.53 -12.07
C ARG A 201 18.72 0.33 -12.98
N LEU A 202 17.82 -0.62 -12.78
CA LEU A 202 17.77 -1.82 -13.60
C LEU A 202 17.42 -1.49 -15.06
N ASN A 203 18.07 -2.19 -15.98
CA ASN A 203 17.78 -2.11 -17.41
C ASN A 203 16.61 -3.05 -17.77
N PHE A 204 15.39 -2.55 -17.70
CA PHE A 204 14.20 -3.33 -18.03
C PHE A 204 14.04 -3.68 -19.51
N SER A 205 14.93 -3.17 -20.39
CA SER A 205 15.01 -3.62 -21.79
C SER A 205 15.91 -4.86 -21.96
N SER A 206 16.66 -5.24 -20.93
CA SER A 206 17.52 -6.41 -20.96
C SER A 206 16.72 -7.69 -20.72
N GLN A 207 16.82 -8.65 -21.65
CA GLN A 207 16.23 -9.97 -21.49
C GLN A 207 16.82 -10.71 -20.28
N GLU A 208 18.10 -10.53 -19.99
CA GLU A 208 18.74 -11.17 -18.83
C GLU A 208 18.19 -10.62 -17.52
N VAL A 209 18.01 -9.30 -17.39
CA VAL A 209 17.37 -8.69 -16.21
C VAL A 209 15.95 -9.27 -16.03
N TYR A 210 15.17 -9.35 -17.11
CA TYR A 210 13.85 -9.95 -17.09
C TYR A 210 13.88 -11.40 -16.59
N ASP A 211 14.73 -12.24 -17.17
CA ASP A 211 14.84 -13.66 -16.81
C ASP A 211 15.27 -13.83 -15.35
N ARG A 212 16.17 -12.99 -14.83
CA ARG A 212 16.63 -13.02 -13.43
C ARG A 212 15.52 -12.63 -12.46
N LEU A 213 14.74 -11.61 -12.78
CA LEU A 213 13.62 -11.19 -11.92
C LEU A 213 12.49 -12.22 -11.94
N VAL A 214 12.19 -12.82 -13.09
CA VAL A 214 11.22 -13.94 -13.17
C VAL A 214 11.72 -15.14 -12.34
N ALA A 215 12.97 -15.53 -12.47
CA ALA A 215 13.56 -16.62 -11.68
C ALA A 215 13.51 -16.34 -10.18
N TRP A 216 13.80 -15.10 -9.78
CA TRP A 216 13.66 -14.67 -8.40
C TRP A 216 12.21 -14.79 -7.93
N ALA A 217 11.23 -14.33 -8.68
CA ALA A 217 9.82 -14.37 -8.28
C ALA A 217 9.32 -15.81 -8.10
N VAL A 218 9.70 -16.72 -9.01
CA VAL A 218 9.37 -18.14 -8.89
C VAL A 218 9.97 -18.74 -7.62
N TRP A 219 11.26 -18.46 -7.35
CA TRP A 219 11.93 -18.88 -6.12
C TRP A 219 11.25 -18.28 -4.88
N TYR A 220 10.97 -16.97 -4.90
CA TYR A 220 10.38 -16.26 -3.78
C TYR A 220 9.01 -16.83 -3.40
N LEU A 221 8.15 -17.08 -4.40
CA LEU A 221 6.84 -17.68 -4.19
C LEU A 221 6.91 -19.12 -3.68
N ALA A 222 7.89 -19.90 -4.13
CA ALA A 222 8.11 -21.26 -3.66
C ALA A 222 8.67 -21.30 -2.23
N GLU A 223 9.59 -20.38 -1.92
CA GLU A 223 10.28 -20.31 -0.63
C GLU A 223 9.39 -19.75 0.49
N THR A 224 8.57 -18.76 0.17
CA THR A 224 7.81 -18.00 1.19
C THR A 224 6.34 -18.42 1.27
N GLY A 225 5.78 -18.91 0.17
CA GLY A 225 4.37 -19.27 0.11
C GLY A 225 3.42 -18.08 0.02
N VAL A 226 3.88 -16.84 -0.18
CA VAL A 226 2.99 -15.67 -0.31
C VAL A 226 2.00 -15.82 -1.46
N ASP A 227 0.82 -15.19 -1.32
CA ASP A 227 -0.31 -15.33 -2.22
C ASP A 227 -0.38 -14.22 -3.27
N GLY A 228 0.42 -13.18 -3.12
CA GLY A 228 0.36 -12.02 -4.00
C GLY A 228 1.51 -11.04 -3.82
N PHE A 229 1.52 -10.05 -4.74
CA PHE A 229 2.49 -8.97 -4.74
C PHE A 229 1.82 -7.59 -4.65
N CYS A 230 2.43 -6.70 -3.87
CA CYS A 230 2.17 -5.28 -3.90
C CYS A 230 3.36 -4.61 -4.60
N LEU A 231 3.18 -4.22 -5.87
CA LEU A 231 4.23 -3.61 -6.69
C LEU A 231 4.34 -2.12 -6.34
N ASN A 232 5.52 -1.67 -5.94
CA ASN A 232 5.74 -0.27 -5.58
C ASN A 232 6.50 0.49 -6.69
N LYS A 233 6.22 1.79 -6.84
CA LYS A 233 6.81 2.68 -7.85
C LYS A 233 6.75 2.12 -9.27
N THR A 234 5.59 1.67 -9.69
CA THR A 234 5.43 1.09 -11.03
C THR A 234 5.51 2.14 -12.14
N GLU A 235 5.41 3.43 -11.81
CA GLU A 235 5.63 4.53 -12.73
C GLU A 235 7.09 4.62 -13.26
N ASP A 236 8.05 4.08 -12.53
CA ASP A 236 9.48 4.08 -12.89
C ASP A 236 9.85 2.91 -13.84
N ILE A 237 8.91 1.99 -14.11
CA ILE A 237 9.16 0.73 -14.83
C ILE A 237 8.19 0.62 -16.01
N PRO A 238 8.64 0.23 -17.22
CA PRO A 238 7.75 0.08 -18.37
C PRO A 238 6.58 -0.87 -18.07
N ALA A 239 5.37 -0.47 -18.42
CA ALA A 239 4.16 -1.28 -18.25
C ALA A 239 4.27 -2.65 -18.93
N SER A 240 4.93 -2.71 -20.10
CA SER A 240 5.20 -3.95 -20.83
C SER A 240 6.00 -4.95 -20.00
N PHE A 241 6.99 -4.46 -19.20
CA PHE A 241 7.74 -5.34 -18.31
C PHE A 241 6.83 -6.01 -17.27
N TYR A 242 6.01 -5.26 -16.55
CA TYR A 242 5.11 -5.84 -15.54
C TYR A 242 4.05 -6.73 -16.15
N ARG A 243 3.52 -6.36 -17.32
CA ARG A 243 2.58 -7.22 -18.06
C ARG A 243 3.18 -8.61 -18.29
N ASP A 244 4.36 -8.64 -18.92
CA ASP A 244 4.99 -9.88 -19.34
C ASP A 244 5.54 -10.67 -18.14
N PHE A 245 6.10 -9.99 -17.15
CA PHE A 245 6.56 -10.54 -15.88
C PHE A 245 5.44 -11.26 -15.11
N LEU A 246 4.29 -10.59 -14.91
CA LEU A 246 3.17 -11.17 -14.16
C LEU A 246 2.54 -12.35 -14.88
N ILE A 247 2.40 -12.27 -16.20
CA ILE A 247 1.91 -13.39 -17.02
C ILE A 247 2.86 -14.58 -16.87
N ARG A 248 4.15 -14.34 -17.04
CA ARG A 248 5.17 -15.40 -17.00
C ARG A 248 5.29 -16.07 -15.62
N VAL A 249 5.26 -15.29 -14.56
CA VAL A 249 5.32 -15.82 -13.19
C VAL A 249 4.08 -16.70 -12.90
N ARG A 250 2.89 -16.27 -13.30
CA ARG A 250 1.65 -17.06 -13.14
C ARG A 250 1.71 -18.38 -13.93
N GLU A 251 2.18 -18.33 -15.17
CA GLU A 251 2.38 -19.54 -15.99
C GLU A 251 3.33 -20.54 -15.33
N LEU A 252 4.49 -20.08 -14.86
CA LEU A 252 5.52 -20.93 -14.27
C LEU A 252 5.12 -21.52 -12.92
N THR A 253 4.35 -20.78 -12.14
CA THR A 253 3.97 -21.19 -10.77
C THR A 253 2.61 -21.88 -10.70
N GLY A 254 1.77 -21.71 -11.71
CA GLY A 254 0.38 -22.16 -11.69
C GLY A 254 -0.50 -21.45 -10.66
N LYS A 255 -0.01 -20.32 -10.08
CA LYS A 255 -0.74 -19.53 -9.09
C LYS A 255 -1.47 -18.37 -9.75
N GLU A 256 -2.69 -18.09 -9.29
CA GLU A 256 -3.44 -16.89 -9.70
C GLU A 256 -2.78 -15.58 -9.31
N LEU A 257 -1.99 -15.57 -8.27
CA LEU A 257 -1.15 -14.50 -7.74
C LEU A 257 -1.85 -13.13 -7.75
N PHE A 258 -2.56 -12.80 -6.68
CA PHE A 258 -3.13 -11.47 -6.51
C PHE A 258 -2.04 -10.40 -6.64
N THR A 259 -2.32 -9.35 -7.40
CA THR A 259 -1.34 -8.27 -7.57
C THR A 259 -2.04 -6.93 -7.46
N VAL A 260 -1.47 -6.02 -6.68
CA VAL A 260 -1.85 -4.61 -6.66
C VAL A 260 -0.63 -3.75 -6.96
N ALA A 261 -0.79 -2.74 -7.80
CA ALA A 261 0.28 -1.82 -8.17
C ALA A 261 0.04 -0.43 -7.56
N ASN A 262 1.10 0.11 -6.97
CA ASN A 262 1.16 1.50 -6.55
C ASN A 262 1.70 2.33 -7.72
N HIS A 263 0.81 2.62 -8.69
CA HIS A 263 1.06 3.49 -9.82
C HIS A 263 0.54 4.88 -9.46
N SER A 264 1.45 5.81 -9.21
CA SER A 264 1.13 7.07 -8.56
C SER A 264 0.63 8.11 -9.54
N HIS A 265 -0.66 8.16 -9.80
CA HIS A 265 -1.27 9.21 -10.59
C HIS A 265 -2.59 9.68 -9.95
N TRP A 266 -2.85 11.03 -10.00
CA TRP A 266 -4.10 11.60 -9.45
C TRP A 266 -5.29 11.51 -10.44
N ASP A 267 -5.04 11.17 -11.70
CA ASP A 267 -6.04 11.06 -12.76
C ASP A 267 -6.42 9.59 -12.98
N ALA A 268 -7.69 9.27 -12.73
CA ALA A 268 -8.20 7.90 -12.89
C ALA A 268 -8.18 7.41 -14.36
N GLU A 269 -8.17 8.32 -15.34
CA GLU A 269 -8.05 7.96 -16.75
C GLU A 269 -6.65 7.39 -17.05
N LYS A 270 -5.62 8.06 -16.56
CA LYS A 270 -4.24 7.58 -16.67
C LYS A 270 -4.01 6.24 -15.98
N LEU A 271 -4.66 6.06 -14.82
CA LEU A 271 -4.62 4.77 -14.12
C LEU A 271 -5.34 3.67 -14.92
N ALA A 272 -6.46 3.99 -15.56
CA ALA A 272 -7.17 3.07 -16.44
C ALA A 272 -6.35 2.70 -17.69
N ASP A 273 -5.70 3.68 -18.32
CA ASP A 273 -4.78 3.45 -19.44
C ASP A 273 -3.67 2.47 -19.03
N TYR A 274 -3.05 2.70 -17.87
CA TYR A 274 -2.03 1.79 -17.34
C TYR A 274 -2.57 0.36 -17.10
N LEU A 275 -3.80 0.22 -16.58
CA LEU A 275 -4.42 -1.10 -16.43
C LEU A 275 -4.61 -1.82 -17.76
N GLU A 276 -4.95 -1.10 -18.82
CA GLU A 276 -5.08 -1.69 -20.15
C GLU A 276 -3.73 -2.12 -20.71
N GLU A 277 -2.68 -1.29 -20.54
CA GLU A 277 -1.30 -1.62 -20.95
C GLU A 277 -0.78 -2.89 -20.29
N ILE A 278 -1.07 -3.08 -19.00
CA ILE A 278 -0.72 -4.31 -18.27
C ILE A 278 -1.76 -5.44 -18.44
N LYS A 279 -2.70 -5.31 -19.37
CA LYS A 279 -3.77 -6.29 -19.66
C LYS A 279 -4.56 -6.71 -18.41
N LEU A 280 -4.91 -5.75 -17.57
CA LEU A 280 -5.66 -5.96 -16.31
C LEU A 280 -5.02 -6.99 -15.37
N SER A 281 -3.72 -7.23 -15.49
CA SER A 281 -3.01 -8.27 -14.72
C SER A 281 -2.79 -7.90 -13.25
N ALA A 282 -3.09 -6.64 -12.85
CA ALA A 282 -3.07 -6.17 -11.47
C ALA A 282 -4.32 -5.35 -11.13
N SER A 283 -4.52 -5.07 -9.84
CA SER A 283 -5.37 -3.98 -9.33
C SER A 283 -4.51 -2.76 -9.08
N LEU A 284 -5.10 -1.58 -8.90
CA LEU A 284 -4.37 -0.33 -8.59
C LEU A 284 -4.86 0.27 -7.29
N PHE A 285 -3.96 0.90 -6.53
CA PHE A 285 -4.35 1.79 -5.45
C PHE A 285 -5.09 3.01 -6.01
N ASP A 286 -6.26 3.31 -5.40
CA ASP A 286 -7.12 4.43 -5.81
C ASP A 286 -6.55 5.77 -5.28
N THR A 287 -5.45 6.20 -5.89
CA THR A 287 -4.79 7.47 -5.55
C THR A 287 -5.70 8.67 -5.75
N PRO A 288 -6.55 8.76 -6.81
CA PRO A 288 -7.54 9.84 -6.92
C PRO A 288 -8.48 9.94 -5.73
N LEU A 289 -9.01 8.83 -5.23
CA LEU A 289 -9.89 8.84 -4.04
C LEU A 289 -9.15 9.32 -2.79
N HIS A 290 -7.90 8.90 -2.59
CA HIS A 290 -7.05 9.42 -1.51
C HIS A 290 -6.92 10.95 -1.59
N TYR A 291 -6.65 11.50 -2.78
CA TYR A 291 -6.55 12.96 -2.95
C TYR A 291 -7.88 13.67 -2.76
N ASN A 292 -9.01 13.06 -3.12
CA ASN A 292 -10.32 13.62 -2.80
C ASN A 292 -10.52 13.72 -1.28
N PHE A 293 -10.14 12.70 -0.51
CA PHE A 293 -10.16 12.75 0.96
C PHE A 293 -9.21 13.82 1.53
N TYR A 294 -8.00 13.90 0.99
CA TYR A 294 -7.02 14.91 1.40
C TYR A 294 -7.52 16.33 1.15
N ASN A 295 -8.04 16.60 -0.05
CA ASN A 295 -8.59 17.91 -0.43
C ASN A 295 -9.83 18.26 0.39
N CYS A 296 -10.73 17.30 0.65
CA CYS A 296 -11.88 17.49 1.51
C CYS A 296 -11.46 17.84 2.93
N ALA A 297 -10.48 17.13 3.48
CA ALA A 297 -9.93 17.42 4.80
C ALA A 297 -9.36 18.84 4.89
N LYS A 298 -8.61 19.28 3.87
CA LYS A 298 -8.03 20.63 3.80
C LYS A 298 -9.05 21.75 3.61
N ALA A 299 -10.20 21.45 3.01
CA ALA A 299 -11.26 22.44 2.76
C ALA A 299 -12.06 22.80 4.03
N HIS A 300 -11.92 22.05 5.13
CA HIS A 300 -12.55 22.35 6.43
C HIS A 300 -14.04 22.70 6.36
N GLY A 301 -14.81 21.90 5.59
CA GLY A 301 -16.27 22.08 5.43
C GLY A 301 -16.69 22.94 4.24
N ALA A 302 -15.75 23.26 3.34
CA ALA A 302 -16.03 23.98 2.10
C ALA A 302 -15.89 23.08 0.86
N TYR A 303 -15.74 21.76 1.04
CA TYR A 303 -15.67 20.81 -0.06
C TYR A 303 -17.08 20.45 -0.55
N ASP A 304 -17.24 20.31 -1.87
CA ASP A 304 -18.49 19.81 -2.45
C ASP A 304 -18.52 18.27 -2.35
N LEU A 305 -19.14 17.75 -1.30
CA LEU A 305 -19.22 16.31 -1.03
C LEU A 305 -19.89 15.49 -2.14
N ARG A 306 -20.67 16.12 -3.03
CA ARG A 306 -21.24 15.45 -4.20
C ARG A 306 -20.17 14.87 -5.11
N THR A 307 -18.98 15.45 -5.09
CA THR A 307 -17.83 15.06 -5.92
C THR A 307 -16.84 14.12 -5.22
N LEU A 308 -17.09 13.75 -3.95
CA LEU A 308 -16.12 13.00 -3.13
C LEU A 308 -15.66 11.69 -3.78
N PHE A 309 -16.52 11.02 -4.52
CA PHE A 309 -16.22 9.76 -5.20
C PHE A 309 -16.03 9.91 -6.71
N SER A 310 -16.19 11.12 -7.26
CA SER A 310 -16.06 11.37 -8.70
C SER A 310 -14.61 11.37 -9.14
N GLY A 311 -14.35 10.89 -10.36
CA GLY A 311 -13.02 10.84 -10.95
C GLY A 311 -12.07 9.86 -10.25
N THR A 312 -12.61 8.82 -9.62
CA THR A 312 -11.85 7.82 -8.86
C THR A 312 -11.76 6.48 -9.60
N MET A 313 -10.80 5.64 -9.23
CA MET A 313 -10.73 4.27 -9.75
C MET A 313 -11.89 3.41 -9.26
N SER A 314 -12.37 3.63 -8.03
CA SER A 314 -13.53 2.94 -7.48
C SER A 314 -14.85 3.30 -8.17
N GLU A 315 -14.94 4.46 -8.81
CA GLU A 315 -16.04 4.81 -9.71
C GLU A 315 -15.86 4.16 -11.10
N ARG A 316 -14.67 4.26 -11.70
CA ARG A 316 -14.38 3.86 -13.07
C ARG A 316 -14.21 2.35 -13.25
N ASN A 317 -13.47 1.71 -12.33
CA ASN A 317 -13.18 0.26 -12.35
C ASN A 317 -13.18 -0.33 -10.93
N PRO A 318 -14.35 -0.48 -10.31
CA PRO A 318 -14.48 -0.85 -8.89
C PRO A 318 -13.83 -2.20 -8.54
N LEU A 319 -13.77 -3.14 -9.50
CA LEU A 319 -13.18 -4.47 -9.28
C LEU A 319 -11.64 -4.45 -9.28
N LYS A 320 -11.03 -3.40 -9.83
CA LYS A 320 -9.59 -3.22 -9.92
C LYS A 320 -9.05 -2.12 -8.98
N ALA A 321 -9.93 -1.46 -8.25
CA ALA A 321 -9.57 -0.40 -7.32
C ALA A 321 -9.27 -0.97 -5.93
N VAL A 322 -8.07 -0.67 -5.39
CA VAL A 322 -7.73 -0.86 -3.98
C VAL A 322 -7.82 0.49 -3.29
N THR A 323 -8.87 0.68 -2.49
CA THR A 323 -9.14 1.96 -1.82
C THR A 323 -8.36 2.08 -0.51
N PHE A 324 -7.85 3.27 -0.21
CA PHE A 324 -7.10 3.55 1.01
C PHE A 324 -7.32 4.99 1.47
N VAL A 325 -7.08 5.25 2.75
CA VAL A 325 -7.11 6.61 3.31
C VAL A 325 -5.71 7.17 3.34
N ASP A 326 -4.76 6.46 3.94
CA ASP A 326 -3.33 6.78 3.92
C ASP A 326 -2.48 5.52 3.81
N ASN A 327 -1.19 5.71 3.57
CA ASN A 327 -0.16 4.68 3.54
C ASN A 327 1.20 5.28 3.95
N ASN A 328 2.27 4.49 3.89
CA ASN A 328 3.64 4.92 4.22
C ASN A 328 4.19 6.03 3.30
N ASN A 329 3.59 6.27 2.13
CA ASN A 329 4.02 7.34 1.22
C ASN A 329 3.28 8.66 1.47
N SER A 330 2.04 8.62 1.96
CA SER A 330 1.21 9.81 2.23
C SER A 330 1.38 10.36 3.64
N GLU A 331 1.93 9.60 4.58
CA GLU A 331 2.14 10.04 5.97
C GLU A 331 3.05 11.27 6.09
N PRO A 332 2.98 12.07 7.16
CA PRO A 332 3.80 13.27 7.33
C PRO A 332 5.29 13.01 7.15
N GLY A 333 5.93 13.77 6.25
CA GLY A 333 7.33 13.57 5.84
C GLY A 333 7.55 12.32 4.97
N GLY A 334 6.50 11.70 4.48
CA GLY A 334 6.55 10.70 3.43
C GLY A 334 6.82 11.32 2.05
N ILE A 335 7.01 10.49 1.04
CA ILE A 335 7.36 10.95 -0.32
C ILE A 335 6.30 11.92 -0.89
N ARG A 336 5.04 11.75 -0.54
CA ARG A 336 3.92 12.58 -1.04
C ARG A 336 3.43 13.62 -0.05
N ASP A 337 3.66 13.43 1.25
CA ASP A 337 3.22 14.30 2.35
C ASP A 337 1.75 14.79 2.18
N SER A 338 0.86 13.85 1.87
CA SER A 338 -0.57 14.10 1.60
C SER A 338 -1.48 13.46 2.64
N TYR A 339 -1.05 13.46 3.90
CA TYR A 339 -1.78 12.85 5.01
C TYR A 339 -3.16 13.49 5.21
N VAL A 340 -4.20 12.66 5.23
CA VAL A 340 -5.58 13.08 5.49
C VAL A 340 -5.69 13.54 6.95
N GLU A 341 -6.21 14.76 7.19
CA GLU A 341 -6.29 15.32 8.53
C GLU A 341 -7.13 14.48 9.49
N GLU A 342 -6.74 14.46 10.76
CA GLU A 342 -7.31 13.63 11.82
C GLU A 342 -8.84 13.71 11.93
N TRP A 343 -9.40 14.91 11.75
CA TRP A 343 -10.84 15.13 11.87
C TRP A 343 -11.65 14.43 10.78
N PHE A 344 -11.10 14.32 9.56
CA PHE A 344 -11.79 13.68 8.43
C PHE A 344 -11.58 12.15 8.36
N LYS A 345 -10.61 11.59 9.08
CA LYS A 345 -10.31 10.15 9.10
C LYS A 345 -11.53 9.25 9.36
N PRO A 346 -12.44 9.55 10.32
CA PRO A 346 -13.62 8.72 10.53
C PRO A 346 -14.52 8.62 9.29
N MET A 347 -14.66 9.73 8.55
CA MET A 347 -15.47 9.80 7.32
C MET A 347 -14.79 9.05 6.17
N ALA A 348 -13.48 9.28 5.98
CA ALA A 348 -12.70 8.61 4.94
C ALA A 348 -12.67 7.08 5.13
N TYR A 349 -12.43 6.59 6.37
CA TYR A 349 -12.46 5.16 6.65
C TYR A 349 -13.85 4.54 6.56
N ALA A 350 -14.91 5.24 6.96
CA ALA A 350 -16.27 4.77 6.73
C ALA A 350 -16.57 4.66 5.23
N SER A 351 -16.08 5.60 4.41
CA SER A 351 -16.24 5.60 2.96
C SER A 351 -15.60 4.38 2.29
N ILE A 352 -14.36 4.02 2.64
CA ILE A 352 -13.72 2.86 2.01
C ILE A 352 -14.19 1.51 2.59
N LEU A 353 -14.60 1.47 3.87
CA LEU A 353 -14.95 0.22 4.55
C LEU A 353 -16.42 -0.18 4.37
N LEU A 354 -17.32 0.78 4.21
CA LEU A 354 -18.78 0.50 4.25
C LEU A 354 -19.48 0.67 2.90
N ARG A 355 -18.81 1.21 1.87
CA ARG A 355 -19.27 1.20 0.49
C ARG A 355 -19.01 -0.16 -0.18
N GLU A 356 -19.69 -0.41 -1.29
CA GLU A 356 -19.54 -1.63 -2.10
C GLU A 356 -18.27 -1.61 -2.96
N SER A 357 -17.99 -0.45 -3.57
CA SER A 357 -16.92 -0.30 -4.55
C SER A 357 -15.53 -0.37 -3.92
N GLY A 358 -14.63 -1.08 -4.59
CA GLY A 358 -13.22 -1.16 -4.25
C GLY A 358 -12.87 -2.19 -3.17
N TYR A 359 -11.60 -2.52 -3.10
CA TYR A 359 -11.00 -3.40 -2.10
C TYR A 359 -10.25 -2.54 -1.07
N PRO A 360 -10.78 -2.33 0.14
CA PRO A 360 -10.19 -1.41 1.10
C PRO A 360 -8.89 -1.93 1.70
N CYS A 361 -7.95 -1.01 1.92
CA CYS A 361 -6.70 -1.23 2.63
C CYS A 361 -6.59 -0.30 3.84
N ILE A 362 -6.32 -0.86 5.03
CA ILE A 362 -6.09 -0.12 6.26
C ILE A 362 -4.60 0.10 6.45
N PHE A 363 -4.22 1.32 6.82
CA PHE A 363 -2.85 1.69 7.10
C PHE A 363 -2.45 1.38 8.56
N TYR A 364 -1.31 0.69 8.74
CA TYR A 364 -0.75 0.34 10.05
C TYR A 364 -0.53 1.56 10.95
N GLY A 365 0.00 2.65 10.37
CA GLY A 365 0.26 3.89 11.11
C GLY A 365 -1.01 4.53 11.68
N ASP A 366 -2.14 4.47 10.98
CA ASP A 366 -3.42 4.91 11.53
C ASP A 366 -3.96 3.95 12.59
N TYR A 367 -3.75 2.65 12.41
CA TYR A 367 -4.23 1.65 13.35
C TYR A 367 -3.46 1.68 14.68
N LYS A 368 -2.13 1.66 14.63
CA LYS A 368 -1.25 1.63 15.83
C LYS A 368 -0.92 3.02 16.37
N GLY A 369 -0.88 4.04 15.48
CA GLY A 369 -0.33 5.37 15.75
C GLY A 369 1.17 5.42 15.46
N ILE A 370 1.66 6.60 15.12
CA ILE A 370 3.10 6.90 14.93
C ILE A 370 3.44 8.12 15.77
N PRO A 371 3.85 7.94 17.04
CA PRO A 371 4.09 9.05 17.97
C PRO A 371 5.11 10.07 17.44
N GLU A 372 6.17 9.60 16.78
CA GLU A 372 7.24 10.43 16.21
C GLU A 372 6.71 11.38 15.12
N LYS A 373 5.64 10.99 14.43
CA LYS A 373 4.94 11.79 13.41
C LYS A 373 3.65 12.44 13.93
N LYS A 374 3.39 12.34 15.23
CA LYS A 374 2.17 12.85 15.88
C LYS A 374 0.86 12.23 15.35
N ILE A 375 0.93 11.06 14.76
CA ILE A 375 -0.24 10.30 14.32
C ILE A 375 -0.80 9.53 15.52
N LYS A 376 -2.06 9.81 15.86
CA LYS A 376 -2.76 9.12 16.95
C LYS A 376 -3.33 7.78 16.47
N SER A 377 -3.28 6.78 17.32
CA SER A 377 -3.93 5.50 17.06
C SER A 377 -5.46 5.66 16.90
N LYS A 378 -5.98 5.08 15.82
CA LYS A 378 -7.42 5.01 15.53
C LYS A 378 -7.97 3.59 15.71
N LYS A 379 -7.24 2.77 16.47
CA LYS A 379 -7.58 1.36 16.67
C LYS A 379 -9.04 1.12 17.05
N GLN A 380 -9.58 1.88 17.99
CA GLN A 380 -10.97 1.70 18.44
C GLN A 380 -11.98 1.99 17.33
N LEU A 381 -11.76 3.07 16.57
CA LEU A 381 -12.58 3.43 15.41
C LEU A 381 -12.50 2.34 14.33
N LEU A 382 -11.28 1.95 13.97
CA LEU A 382 -11.04 0.99 12.90
C LEU A 382 -11.56 -0.40 13.27
N ASP A 383 -11.35 -0.86 14.50
CA ASP A 383 -11.95 -2.12 14.99
C ASP A 383 -13.48 -2.13 14.86
N LYS A 384 -14.13 -0.99 15.13
CA LYS A 384 -15.58 -0.84 14.98
C LYS A 384 -16.00 -0.90 13.51
N LEU A 385 -15.36 -0.11 12.64
CA LEU A 385 -15.71 -0.05 11.21
C LEU A 385 -15.41 -1.37 10.49
N MET A 386 -14.29 -2.04 10.81
CA MET A 386 -13.97 -3.38 10.29
C MET A 386 -15.05 -4.41 10.66
N LYS A 387 -15.51 -4.41 11.91
CA LYS A 387 -16.62 -5.29 12.34
C LYS A 387 -17.92 -4.98 11.63
N LEU A 388 -18.23 -3.69 11.41
CA LEU A 388 -19.40 -3.29 10.64
C LEU A 388 -19.31 -3.76 9.18
N ARG A 389 -18.13 -3.63 8.54
CA ARG A 389 -17.89 -4.20 7.20
C ARG A 389 -18.18 -5.70 7.19
N LYS A 390 -17.55 -6.44 8.12
CA LYS A 390 -17.70 -7.89 8.22
C LYS A 390 -19.11 -8.37 8.45
N MET A 391 -19.93 -7.60 9.19
CA MET A 391 -21.24 -8.06 9.66
C MET A 391 -22.43 -7.39 8.96
N LYS A 392 -22.27 -6.17 8.45
CA LYS A 392 -23.39 -5.31 8.05
C LYS A 392 -23.34 -4.80 6.62
N ALA A 393 -22.15 -4.64 6.02
CA ALA A 393 -22.00 -3.96 4.73
C ALA A 393 -22.25 -4.92 3.54
N TYR A 394 -23.46 -5.43 3.41
CA TYR A 394 -23.88 -6.37 2.36
C TYR A 394 -25.14 -5.89 1.65
N GLY A 395 -25.46 -6.53 0.53
CA GLY A 395 -26.63 -6.24 -0.29
C GLY A 395 -26.44 -5.03 -1.21
N THR A 396 -27.49 -4.65 -1.90
CA THR A 396 -27.49 -3.54 -2.87
C THR A 396 -27.15 -2.22 -2.20
N GLN A 397 -26.30 -1.42 -2.85
CA GLN A 397 -25.99 -0.07 -2.42
C GLN A 397 -26.89 0.95 -3.12
N HIS A 398 -27.39 1.93 -2.34
CA HIS A 398 -28.08 3.10 -2.86
C HIS A 398 -27.33 4.36 -2.41
N ASP A 399 -26.92 5.18 -3.36
CA ASP A 399 -26.16 6.40 -3.11
C ASP A 399 -27.07 7.63 -3.08
N TYR A 400 -26.79 8.55 -2.18
CA TYR A 400 -27.47 9.83 -1.96
C TYR A 400 -26.41 10.94 -1.91
N LEU A 401 -25.87 11.28 -3.09
CA LEU A 401 -24.76 12.24 -3.29
C LEU A 401 -25.28 13.55 -3.88
N ASP A 402 -26.39 14.08 -3.37
CA ASP A 402 -27.17 15.18 -3.93
C ASP A 402 -27.08 16.50 -3.14
N ASP A 403 -26.38 16.51 -2.01
CA ASP A 403 -26.19 17.70 -1.16
C ASP A 403 -24.70 17.98 -0.98
N PRO A 404 -24.22 19.24 -1.16
CA PRO A 404 -22.80 19.56 -1.08
C PRO A 404 -22.20 19.39 0.32
N ASP A 405 -23.01 19.44 1.38
CA ASP A 405 -22.56 19.36 2.78
C ASP A 405 -22.90 18.03 3.46
N VAL A 406 -23.90 17.29 2.94
CA VAL A 406 -24.37 16.04 3.55
C VAL A 406 -24.63 15.00 2.48
N ILE A 407 -23.86 13.93 2.50
CA ILE A 407 -24.06 12.76 1.62
C ILE A 407 -24.29 11.50 2.44
N GLY A 408 -24.82 10.47 1.78
CA GLY A 408 -25.02 9.18 2.43
C GLY A 408 -25.17 8.05 1.43
N TRP A 409 -25.17 6.84 1.95
CA TRP A 409 -25.50 5.63 1.21
C TRP A 409 -26.09 4.58 2.13
N THR A 410 -26.77 3.62 1.55
CA THR A 410 -27.27 2.46 2.27
C THR A 410 -26.77 1.17 1.65
N ARG A 411 -26.73 0.11 2.43
CA ARG A 411 -26.55 -1.28 2.01
C ARG A 411 -27.76 -2.04 2.54
N GLU A 412 -28.57 -2.64 1.64
CA GLU A 412 -29.84 -3.26 2.02
C GLU A 412 -29.71 -4.50 2.91
N GLY A 413 -28.52 -5.08 2.99
CA GLY A 413 -28.34 -6.42 3.53
C GLY A 413 -28.71 -7.49 2.51
N ASP A 414 -28.44 -8.74 2.82
CA ASP A 414 -28.78 -9.89 1.99
C ASP A 414 -29.19 -11.11 2.83
N ALA A 415 -29.71 -12.13 2.16
CA ALA A 415 -30.18 -13.36 2.80
C ALA A 415 -29.05 -14.24 3.33
N ASP A 416 -27.86 -14.14 2.71
CA ASP A 416 -26.70 -14.95 3.09
C ASP A 416 -26.03 -14.46 4.36
N HIS A 417 -26.23 -13.17 4.72
CA HIS A 417 -25.65 -12.51 5.88
C HIS A 417 -26.76 -11.99 6.80
N LYS A 418 -27.19 -12.86 7.71
CA LYS A 418 -28.28 -12.55 8.66
C LYS A 418 -28.01 -11.23 9.39
N ASP A 419 -29.05 -10.40 9.53
CA ASP A 419 -29.01 -9.09 10.19
C ASP A 419 -28.03 -8.08 9.54
N SER A 420 -27.58 -8.32 8.30
CA SER A 420 -26.82 -7.34 7.53
C SER A 420 -27.72 -6.16 7.12
N GLY A 421 -27.09 -5.11 6.61
CA GLY A 421 -27.75 -3.85 6.26
C GLY A 421 -27.30 -2.71 7.17
N LEU A 422 -27.03 -1.56 6.56
CA LEU A 422 -26.63 -0.32 7.26
C LEU A 422 -26.95 0.91 6.41
N ALA A 423 -27.08 2.06 7.07
CA ALA A 423 -27.09 3.36 6.42
C ALA A 423 -25.93 4.22 6.97
N VAL A 424 -25.23 4.91 6.09
CA VAL A 424 -24.15 5.83 6.43
C VAL A 424 -24.53 7.22 5.98
N VAL A 425 -24.37 8.20 6.84
CA VAL A 425 -24.47 9.62 6.51
C VAL A 425 -23.22 10.32 7.01
N LEU A 426 -22.62 11.15 6.17
CA LEU A 426 -21.47 11.95 6.55
C LEU A 426 -21.65 13.41 6.15
N SER A 427 -21.01 14.30 6.91
CA SER A 427 -20.96 15.73 6.65
C SER A 427 -19.57 16.27 6.96
N ASP A 428 -19.00 17.05 6.06
CA ASP A 428 -17.76 17.80 6.32
C ASP A 428 -18.02 19.17 6.96
N GLY A 429 -19.27 19.67 6.88
CA GLY A 429 -19.70 21.02 7.30
C GLY A 429 -20.78 21.04 8.36
N ARG A 430 -21.97 21.49 7.99
CA ARG A 430 -23.07 21.85 8.93
C ARG A 430 -23.79 20.71 9.64
N GLY A 431 -23.63 19.46 9.14
CA GLY A 431 -24.50 18.33 9.55
C GLY A 431 -25.90 18.41 8.94
N GLY A 432 -26.73 17.41 9.21
CA GLY A 432 -28.08 17.35 8.68
C GLY A 432 -28.71 15.98 8.72
N THR A 433 -29.84 15.88 8.04
CA THR A 433 -30.64 14.64 7.92
C THR A 433 -30.80 14.28 6.45
N LYS A 434 -30.75 12.99 6.15
CA LYS A 434 -30.98 12.49 4.80
C LYS A 434 -32.01 11.36 4.83
N ARG A 435 -33.08 11.50 4.03
CA ARG A 435 -34.04 10.44 3.83
C ARG A 435 -33.54 9.44 2.82
N MET A 436 -33.29 8.19 3.26
CA MET A 436 -32.70 7.15 2.43
C MET A 436 -33.46 5.83 2.53
N TYR A 437 -33.56 5.11 1.43
CA TYR A 437 -34.11 3.77 1.35
C TYR A 437 -33.10 2.75 1.88
N ILE A 438 -33.53 1.89 2.79
CA ILE A 438 -32.70 0.81 3.36
C ILE A 438 -33.26 -0.59 3.04
N GLY A 439 -34.51 -0.65 2.56
CA GLY A 439 -35.18 -1.89 2.23
C GLY A 439 -36.47 -2.12 3.01
N ARG A 440 -37.49 -2.62 2.30
CA ARG A 440 -38.82 -2.93 2.90
C ARG A 440 -38.75 -4.01 3.97
N GLN A 441 -37.75 -4.89 3.95
CA GLN A 441 -37.52 -5.90 4.99
C GLN A 441 -37.25 -5.29 6.38
N PHE A 442 -36.91 -4.00 6.43
CA PHE A 442 -36.73 -3.26 7.67
C PHE A 442 -37.96 -2.40 8.08
N ALA A 443 -39.05 -2.48 7.35
CA ALA A 443 -40.29 -1.72 7.68
C ALA A 443 -40.69 -1.94 9.12
N GLY A 444 -40.92 -0.85 9.86
CA GLY A 444 -41.26 -0.88 11.28
C GLY A 444 -40.12 -1.14 12.26
N LYS A 445 -38.94 -1.54 11.77
CA LYS A 445 -37.77 -1.78 12.60
C LYS A 445 -37.05 -0.47 12.99
N HIS A 446 -36.30 -0.53 14.11
CA HIS A 446 -35.56 0.62 14.62
C HIS A 446 -34.06 0.52 14.30
N PHE A 447 -33.49 1.63 13.88
CA PHE A 447 -32.07 1.79 13.62
C PHE A 447 -31.45 2.73 14.65
N SER A 448 -30.24 2.37 15.14
CA SER A 448 -29.44 3.17 16.08
C SER A 448 -28.13 3.60 15.42
N ASP A 449 -27.70 4.83 15.69
CA ASP A 449 -26.35 5.27 15.29
C ASP A 449 -25.29 4.65 16.20
N VAL A 450 -24.43 3.84 15.61
CA VAL A 450 -23.32 3.17 16.35
C VAL A 450 -22.07 4.03 16.47
N MET A 451 -22.01 5.17 15.77
CA MET A 451 -20.92 6.14 15.94
C MET A 451 -21.14 7.08 17.11
N GLY A 452 -22.40 7.21 17.55
CA GLY A 452 -22.77 7.95 18.77
C GLY A 452 -23.07 9.43 18.56
N ASN A 453 -23.29 9.86 17.31
CA ASN A 453 -23.72 11.23 17.01
C ASN A 453 -25.19 11.47 17.42
N ALA A 454 -26.05 10.46 17.24
CA ALA A 454 -27.43 10.50 17.65
C ALA A 454 -27.70 9.52 18.81
N LYS A 455 -28.44 10.00 19.85
CA LYS A 455 -28.80 9.20 21.04
C LYS A 455 -30.21 8.62 20.97
N TYR A 456 -30.88 8.79 19.85
CA TYR A 456 -32.23 8.29 19.61
C TYR A 456 -32.22 7.23 18.50
N ASN A 457 -33.28 6.44 18.44
CA ASN A 457 -33.48 5.48 17.36
C ASN A 457 -34.42 6.09 16.32
N ILE A 458 -34.22 5.75 15.07
CA ILE A 458 -35.17 6.07 14.00
C ILE A 458 -35.95 4.81 13.64
N LYS A 459 -37.21 4.99 13.24
CA LYS A 459 -38.06 3.91 12.75
C LYS A 459 -38.16 3.97 11.23
N ILE A 460 -37.95 2.84 10.58
CA ILE A 460 -38.09 2.72 9.13
C ILE A 460 -39.60 2.71 8.78
N ASP A 461 -39.98 3.49 7.78
CA ASP A 461 -41.37 3.56 7.31
C ASP A 461 -41.83 2.30 6.54
N GLN A 462 -43.09 2.23 6.14
CA GLN A 462 -43.65 1.06 5.45
C GLN A 462 -43.04 0.84 4.04
N ASP A 463 -42.48 1.90 3.46
CA ASP A 463 -41.83 1.87 2.14
C ASP A 463 -40.35 1.55 2.21
N GLY A 464 -39.79 1.38 3.41
CA GLY A 464 -38.38 1.02 3.65
C GLY A 464 -37.43 2.21 3.74
N PHE A 465 -37.96 3.43 3.97
CA PHE A 465 -37.15 4.63 4.17
C PHE A 465 -36.96 4.98 5.64
N GLY A 466 -35.83 5.65 5.93
CA GLY A 466 -35.53 6.25 7.23
C GLY A 466 -34.96 7.66 7.08
N GLU A 467 -35.11 8.49 8.13
CA GLU A 467 -34.55 9.83 8.25
C GLU A 467 -33.27 9.74 9.07
N PHE A 468 -32.12 9.67 8.39
CA PHE A 468 -30.81 9.41 9.01
C PHE A 468 -30.06 10.71 9.25
N TYR A 469 -29.68 10.95 10.50
CA TYR A 469 -29.03 12.18 10.96
C TYR A 469 -27.51 12.02 11.08
N VAL A 470 -26.77 13.11 10.87
CA VAL A 470 -25.34 13.23 11.15
C VAL A 470 -25.02 14.61 11.77
N ASN A 471 -24.09 14.64 12.71
CA ASN A 471 -23.54 15.86 13.28
C ASN A 471 -22.60 16.58 12.29
N ARG A 472 -22.33 17.84 12.60
CA ARG A 472 -21.33 18.64 11.89
C ARG A 472 -19.95 17.95 11.90
N GLY A 473 -19.29 17.88 10.73
CA GLY A 473 -17.95 17.32 10.59
C GLY A 473 -17.80 15.89 11.12
N ALA A 474 -18.80 15.04 10.84
CA ALA A 474 -18.88 13.70 11.41
C ALA A 474 -19.42 12.65 10.41
N VAL A 475 -19.39 11.40 10.82
CA VAL A 475 -20.05 10.28 10.14
C VAL A 475 -20.93 9.52 11.13
N SER A 476 -22.18 9.27 10.77
CA SER A 476 -23.11 8.39 11.48
C SER A 476 -23.27 7.09 10.71
N VAL A 477 -23.26 5.99 11.41
CA VAL A 477 -23.52 4.64 10.86
C VAL A 477 -24.70 4.04 11.60
N TRP A 478 -25.80 3.91 10.90
CA TRP A 478 -27.06 3.43 11.44
C TRP A 478 -27.25 1.96 11.11
N VAL A 479 -27.52 1.16 12.13
CA VAL A 479 -27.76 -0.28 12.00
C VAL A 479 -28.99 -0.71 12.77
N HIS A 480 -29.67 -1.73 12.24
CA HIS A 480 -30.69 -2.41 13.00
C HIS A 480 -30.05 -3.16 14.17
N LYS A 481 -30.63 -2.99 15.36
CA LYS A 481 -30.33 -3.81 16.53
C LYS A 481 -31.64 -4.53 16.91
N GLU A 482 -31.56 -5.85 16.97
CA GLU A 482 -32.63 -6.57 17.64
C GLU A 482 -32.75 -6.06 19.08
N PRO A 483 -33.98 -5.85 19.63
CA PRO A 483 -34.15 -5.61 21.06
C PRO A 483 -33.40 -6.73 21.79
N LYS A 484 -32.56 -6.38 22.77
CA LYS A 484 -32.08 -7.39 23.68
C LYS A 484 -33.33 -8.04 24.28
N ALA A 485 -33.43 -9.38 24.12
CA ALA A 485 -34.41 -10.09 24.88
C ALA A 485 -34.19 -9.72 26.37
N GLU A 486 -35.21 -9.10 26.97
CA GLU A 486 -35.17 -8.85 28.42
C GLU A 486 -34.97 -10.19 29.10
N ALA A 487 -33.85 -10.31 29.81
CA ALA A 487 -33.43 -11.51 30.55
C ALA A 487 -34.22 -11.61 31.85
#